data_99c173ae1d8097b27b750fca503ce4db
#
_entry.id   99c173ae1d8097b27b750fca503ce4db
#
_cell.length_a   1.000
_cell.length_b   1.000
_cell.length_c   1.000
_cell.angle_alpha   90.00
_cell.angle_beta   90.00
_cell.angle_gamma   90.00
#
_symmetry.space_group_name_H-M   'P 1'
#
loop_
_entity.id
_entity.type
_entity.pdbx_description
1 polymer ?
#
loop_
_entity_poly.entity_id
_entity_poly.type
_entity_poly.pdbx_seq_one_letter_code
_entity_poly.pdbx_strand_id
1 'polypeptide(L)'
;KREFNVEANVGKPQVAYREAIRAKVTDIEGKHAKQSGGRGQYGHVVIDMYPLEPGSNPKGYEFVNDIKGGVIPGEYIPAVDKGIQEQLKAGPLAGYPVVDMGVRLHFGSYHDVDSSELAFKLAASIAFKEGFKKAKPVLLEPIMKVEVETPEENTGDVIGDLSRRRGMLRGQESEVTGVKIHAEVPLSEMFGYATQLRSL
;
A
#
# COMPACT_ATOMS: atom_id res chain seq x y z
N LYS A 1 -29.64 1.64 17.77
CA LYS A 1 -30.29 2.39 16.67
C LYS A 1 -31.44 3.28 17.18
N ARG A 2 -32.16 2.77 18.16
CA ARG A 2 -33.32 3.48 18.70
C ARG A 2 -32.97 4.78 19.44
N GLU A 3 -31.74 4.85 19.94
CA GLU A 3 -31.28 5.99 20.74
C GLU A 3 -30.74 7.14 19.87
N PHE A 4 -30.32 6.86 18.65
CA PHE A 4 -29.65 7.84 17.81
C PHE A 4 -30.47 8.28 16.60
N ASN A 5 -31.51 7.56 16.25
CA ASN A 5 -32.39 7.86 15.12
C ASN A 5 -31.60 8.29 13.87
N VAL A 6 -30.51 7.61 13.59
CA VAL A 6 -29.63 7.90 12.46
C VAL A 6 -29.95 6.96 11.33
N GLU A 7 -30.24 7.53 10.16
CA GLU A 7 -30.30 6.75 8.93
C GLU A 7 -28.89 6.30 8.56
N ALA A 8 -28.58 5.06 8.92
CA ALA A 8 -27.33 4.46 8.53
C ALA A 8 -27.48 3.79 7.15
N ASN A 9 -26.64 4.18 6.21
CA ASN A 9 -26.54 3.47 4.93
C ASN A 9 -25.87 2.12 5.20
N VAL A 10 -26.66 1.06 5.32
CA VAL A 10 -26.18 -0.28 5.66
C VAL A 10 -25.79 -1.00 4.37
N GLY A 11 -24.64 -0.64 3.80
CA GLY A 11 -24.03 -1.38 2.71
C GLY A 11 -23.18 -2.53 3.21
N LYS A 12 -22.62 -3.32 2.29
CA LYS A 12 -21.62 -4.34 2.64
C LYS A 12 -20.42 -3.67 3.31
N PRO A 13 -19.88 -4.22 4.42
CA PRO A 13 -18.65 -3.74 4.99
C PRO A 13 -17.52 -3.77 3.95
N GLN A 14 -16.74 -2.70 3.89
CA GLN A 14 -15.62 -2.61 2.97
C GLN A 14 -14.31 -2.74 3.72
N VAL A 15 -13.37 -3.45 3.11
CA VAL A 15 -12.03 -3.67 3.65
C VAL A 15 -11.07 -2.68 3.00
N ALA A 16 -10.28 -2.00 3.82
CA ALA A 16 -9.27 -1.07 3.35
C ALA A 16 -8.01 -1.82 2.93
N TYR A 17 -7.98 -2.30 1.69
CA TYR A 17 -6.81 -2.94 1.12
C TYR A 17 -5.69 -1.92 0.84
N ARG A 18 -4.47 -2.43 0.68
CA ARG A 18 -3.29 -1.67 0.27
C ARG A 18 -2.53 -2.48 -0.77
N GLU A 19 -1.70 -1.80 -1.56
CA GLU A 19 -0.82 -2.45 -2.53
C GLU A 19 0.63 -2.28 -2.10
N ALA A 20 1.46 -3.26 -2.40
CA ALA A 20 2.88 -3.20 -2.10
C ALA A 20 3.66 -4.00 -3.13
N ILE A 21 4.97 -3.77 -3.19
CA ILE A 21 5.88 -4.54 -4.03
C ILE A 21 6.69 -5.51 -3.17
N ARG A 22 7.07 -6.64 -3.76
CA ARG A 22 7.83 -7.69 -3.07
C ARG A 22 9.26 -7.81 -3.56
N ALA A 23 9.59 -7.21 -4.69
CA ALA A 23 10.91 -7.30 -5.27
C ALA A 23 11.49 -5.93 -5.61
N LYS A 24 12.81 -5.82 -5.53
CA LYS A 24 13.54 -4.66 -6.02
C LYS A 24 13.64 -4.76 -7.54
N VAL A 25 13.41 -3.65 -8.22
CA VAL A 25 13.65 -3.50 -9.65
C VAL A 25 14.58 -2.32 -9.87
N THR A 26 15.46 -2.44 -10.86
CA THR A 26 16.49 -1.44 -11.13
C THR A 26 16.41 -0.95 -12.57
N ASP A 27 16.91 0.27 -12.79
CA ASP A 27 17.05 0.87 -14.12
C ASP A 27 15.73 0.90 -14.90
N ILE A 28 14.67 1.26 -14.22
CA ILE A 28 13.36 1.42 -14.84
C ILE A 28 13.29 2.80 -15.47
N GLU A 29 13.09 2.82 -16.77
CA GLU A 29 13.06 4.04 -17.57
C GLU A 29 11.63 4.54 -17.75
N GLY A 30 11.44 5.84 -17.55
CA GLY A 30 10.22 6.53 -17.90
C GLY A 30 10.57 7.72 -18.79
N LYS A 31 9.95 7.80 -19.94
CA LYS A 31 10.19 8.88 -20.90
C LYS A 31 8.87 9.43 -21.39
N HIS A 32 8.71 10.73 -21.23
CA HIS A 32 7.61 11.47 -21.82
C HIS A 32 8.21 12.46 -22.82
N ALA A 33 8.09 12.12 -24.10
CA ALA A 33 8.55 12.97 -25.18
C ALA A 33 7.42 13.15 -26.16
N LYS A 34 7.00 14.40 -26.33
CA LYS A 34 5.90 14.76 -27.23
C LYS A 34 6.23 16.03 -27.99
N GLN A 35 6.07 16.01 -29.29
CA GLN A 35 6.26 17.16 -30.12
C GLN A 35 5.11 17.25 -31.10
N SER A 36 4.32 18.31 -30.99
CA SER A 36 3.17 18.55 -31.86
C SER A 36 3.05 20.06 -32.12
N GLY A 37 3.51 20.50 -33.29
CA GLY A 37 3.25 21.81 -33.84
C GLY A 37 3.55 23.01 -32.93
N GLY A 38 4.69 23.05 -32.28
CA GLY A 38 5.09 24.12 -31.38
C GLY A 38 6.11 23.64 -30.36
N ARG A 39 6.06 24.20 -29.14
CA ARG A 39 6.94 23.78 -28.05
C ARG A 39 6.62 22.33 -27.68
N GLY A 40 7.63 21.44 -27.75
CA GLY A 40 7.49 20.06 -27.35
C GLY A 40 7.48 19.86 -25.84
N GLN A 41 7.37 18.61 -25.43
CA GLN A 41 7.48 18.18 -24.04
C GLN A 41 8.55 17.11 -23.94
N TYR A 42 9.38 17.17 -22.90
CA TYR A 42 10.42 16.18 -22.69
C TYR A 42 10.73 16.01 -21.21
N GLY A 43 10.57 14.80 -20.72
CA GLY A 43 11.03 14.37 -19.41
C GLY A 43 11.54 12.94 -19.53
N HIS A 44 12.66 12.64 -18.87
CA HIS A 44 13.27 11.32 -18.92
C HIS A 44 13.91 11.01 -17.57
N VAL A 45 13.47 9.91 -16.96
CA VAL A 45 13.96 9.45 -15.67
C VAL A 45 14.32 7.98 -15.72
N VAL A 46 15.29 7.59 -14.92
CA VAL A 46 15.64 6.19 -14.66
C VAL A 46 15.65 5.99 -13.17
N ILE A 47 14.83 5.08 -12.68
CA ILE A 47 14.63 4.85 -11.26
C ILE A 47 14.86 3.40 -10.89
N ASP A 48 15.20 3.20 -9.62
CA ASP A 48 15.10 1.92 -8.94
C ASP A 48 13.88 1.99 -7.99
N MET A 49 13.20 0.88 -7.83
CA MET A 49 12.10 0.74 -6.87
C MET A 49 12.40 -0.46 -5.98
N TYR A 50 12.13 -0.32 -4.69
CA TYR A 50 12.42 -1.36 -3.71
C TYR A 50 11.41 -1.38 -2.57
N PRO A 51 11.13 -2.56 -2.00
CA PRO A 51 10.26 -2.65 -0.84
C PRO A 51 10.96 -2.13 0.41
N LEU A 52 10.20 -1.49 1.30
CA LEU A 52 10.63 -1.12 2.64
C LEU A 52 10.06 -2.13 3.64
N GLU A 53 10.74 -2.32 4.77
CA GLU A 53 10.19 -3.10 5.87
C GLU A 53 8.85 -2.50 6.31
N PRO A 54 7.80 -3.31 6.47
CA PRO A 54 6.50 -2.81 6.89
C PRO A 54 6.59 -2.00 8.19
N GLY A 55 6.09 -0.78 8.16
CA GLY A 55 6.09 0.10 9.32
C GLY A 55 7.42 0.78 9.65
N SER A 56 8.49 0.53 8.90
CA SER A 56 9.80 1.15 9.12
C SER A 56 9.81 2.64 8.79
N ASN A 57 8.95 3.05 7.87
CA ASN A 57 8.81 4.44 7.46
C ASN A 57 7.40 4.92 7.78
N PRO A 58 7.23 6.00 8.59
CA PRO A 58 5.88 6.48 8.96
C PRO A 58 5.01 6.87 7.78
N LYS A 59 5.61 7.30 6.68
CA LYS A 59 4.88 7.68 5.46
C LYS A 59 4.65 6.50 4.52
N GLY A 60 5.31 5.36 4.77
CA GLY A 60 5.28 4.22 3.86
C GLY A 60 5.95 4.47 2.52
N TYR A 61 6.73 5.54 2.40
CA TYR A 61 7.37 5.97 1.16
C TYR A 61 8.68 6.69 1.44
N GLU A 62 9.67 6.40 0.62
CA GLU A 62 10.97 7.04 0.66
C GLU A 62 11.39 7.44 -0.76
N PHE A 63 11.91 8.65 -0.90
CA PHE A 63 12.45 9.11 -2.17
C PHE A 63 13.93 9.47 -1.99
N VAL A 64 14.79 8.87 -2.81
CA VAL A 64 16.23 9.12 -2.79
C VAL A 64 16.62 9.80 -4.09
N ASN A 65 17.14 11.02 -3.98
CA ASN A 65 17.75 11.73 -5.11
C ASN A 65 19.22 11.34 -5.19
N ASP A 66 19.57 10.55 -6.16
CA ASP A 66 20.95 10.12 -6.42
C ASP A 66 21.41 10.55 -7.82
N ILE A 67 20.92 11.68 -8.26
CA ILE A 67 21.33 12.28 -9.54
C ILE A 67 22.74 12.83 -9.41
N LYS A 68 23.58 12.51 -10.38
CA LYS A 68 24.97 12.96 -10.47
C LYS A 68 25.20 13.71 -11.75
N GLY A 69 26.09 14.71 -11.70
CA GLY A 69 26.48 15.46 -12.88
C GLY A 69 25.41 16.35 -13.49
N GLY A 70 24.32 16.62 -12.75
CA GLY A 70 23.29 17.51 -13.25
C GLY A 70 22.52 17.00 -14.46
N VAL A 71 22.48 15.68 -14.69
CA VAL A 71 21.78 15.09 -15.84
C VAL A 71 20.28 15.38 -15.84
N ILE A 72 19.72 15.63 -14.64
CA ILE A 72 18.40 16.23 -14.48
C ILE A 72 18.62 17.51 -13.66
N PRO A 73 18.22 18.70 -14.14
CA PRO A 73 18.31 19.91 -13.35
C PRO A 73 17.57 19.78 -12.02
N GLY A 74 18.15 20.34 -10.95
CA GLY A 74 17.60 20.23 -9.59
C GLY A 74 16.18 20.74 -9.46
N GLU A 75 15.77 21.70 -10.29
CA GLU A 75 14.41 22.23 -10.27
C GLU A 75 13.34 21.20 -10.68
N TYR A 76 13.70 20.14 -11.40
CA TYR A 76 12.77 19.09 -11.83
C TYR A 76 12.71 17.90 -10.89
N ILE A 77 13.64 17.78 -9.95
CA ILE A 77 13.67 16.64 -9.00
C ILE A 77 12.39 16.60 -8.12
N PRO A 78 11.93 17.71 -7.54
CA PRO A 78 10.66 17.68 -6.79
C PRO A 78 9.47 17.25 -7.62
N ALA A 79 9.44 17.55 -8.90
CA ALA A 79 8.36 17.13 -9.81
C ALA A 79 8.34 15.60 -10.00
N VAL A 80 9.52 14.97 -10.06
CA VAL A 80 9.63 13.50 -10.14
C VAL A 80 9.06 12.87 -8.88
N ASP A 81 9.47 13.33 -7.71
CA ASP A 81 8.96 12.85 -6.42
C ASP A 81 7.44 13.01 -6.33
N LYS A 82 6.93 14.17 -6.69
CA LYS A 82 5.49 14.44 -6.69
C LYS A 82 4.73 13.53 -7.64
N GLY A 83 5.28 13.27 -8.82
CA GLY A 83 4.70 12.36 -9.79
C GLY A 83 4.57 10.93 -9.25
N ILE A 84 5.59 10.45 -8.55
CA ILE A 84 5.55 9.16 -7.86
C ILE A 84 4.48 9.16 -6.77
N GLN A 85 4.48 10.18 -5.91
CA GLN A 85 3.54 10.24 -4.79
C GLN A 85 2.08 10.27 -5.25
N GLU A 86 1.78 10.92 -6.35
CA GLU A 86 0.42 10.92 -6.93
C GLU A 86 0.00 9.52 -7.37
N GLN A 87 0.92 8.73 -7.88
CA GLN A 87 0.64 7.35 -8.28
C GLN A 87 0.42 6.43 -7.08
N LEU A 88 1.02 6.74 -5.93
CA LEU A 88 0.84 5.94 -4.71
C LEU A 88 -0.58 5.99 -4.17
N LYS A 89 -1.35 7.01 -4.51
CA LYS A 89 -2.73 7.17 -4.00
C LYS A 89 -3.68 6.11 -4.54
N ALA A 90 -3.43 5.62 -5.74
CA ALA A 90 -4.25 4.59 -6.39
C ALA A 90 -3.33 3.70 -7.22
N GLY A 91 -2.96 2.57 -6.67
CA GLY A 91 -1.98 1.67 -7.25
C GLY A 91 -2.42 0.98 -8.54
N PRO A 92 -1.44 0.59 -9.38
CA PRO A 92 -1.74 -0.03 -10.67
C PRO A 92 -2.38 -1.43 -10.58
N LEU A 93 -2.29 -2.10 -9.44
CA LEU A 93 -2.81 -3.47 -9.31
C LEU A 93 -4.34 -3.48 -9.20
N ALA A 94 -4.89 -2.71 -8.27
CA ALA A 94 -6.33 -2.71 -7.99
C ALA A 94 -6.89 -1.35 -7.58
N GLY A 95 -6.10 -0.28 -7.67
CA GLY A 95 -6.53 1.07 -7.36
C GLY A 95 -6.46 1.42 -5.87
N TYR A 96 -5.85 0.59 -5.04
CA TYR A 96 -5.69 0.88 -3.62
C TYR A 96 -4.37 1.65 -3.35
N PRO A 97 -4.27 2.36 -2.23
CA PRO A 97 -3.03 3.05 -1.89
C PRO A 97 -1.84 2.11 -1.81
N VAL A 98 -0.70 2.55 -2.34
CA VAL A 98 0.56 1.81 -2.31
C VAL A 98 1.35 2.23 -1.08
N VAL A 99 1.89 1.25 -0.35
CA VAL A 99 2.66 1.48 0.88
C VAL A 99 3.98 0.74 0.87
N ASP A 100 4.87 1.13 1.78
CA ASP A 100 6.12 0.45 2.11
C ASP A 100 7.04 0.23 0.91
N MET A 101 7.27 1.31 0.16
CA MET A 101 8.22 1.28 -0.94
C MET A 101 9.08 2.53 -1.04
N GLY A 102 10.26 2.37 -1.61
CA GLY A 102 11.17 3.45 -1.90
C GLY A 102 11.47 3.56 -3.39
N VAL A 103 11.83 4.77 -3.80
CA VAL A 103 12.27 5.07 -5.16
C VAL A 103 13.61 5.80 -5.09
N ARG A 104 14.57 5.33 -5.88
CA ARG A 104 15.85 5.99 -6.08
C ARG A 104 15.92 6.52 -7.50
N LEU A 105 15.97 7.83 -7.64
CA LEU A 105 16.18 8.48 -8.93
C LEU A 105 17.69 8.64 -9.16
N HIS A 106 18.25 7.98 -10.16
CA HIS A 106 19.70 7.97 -10.33
C HIS A 106 20.17 8.39 -11.73
N PHE A 107 19.29 8.49 -12.70
CA PHE A 107 19.65 8.94 -14.01
C PHE A 107 18.44 9.54 -14.74
N GLY A 108 18.71 10.19 -15.85
CA GLY A 108 17.72 10.77 -16.73
C GLY A 108 18.39 11.71 -17.73
N SER A 109 17.60 12.48 -18.43
CA SER A 109 18.07 13.51 -19.35
C SER A 109 17.02 14.60 -19.49
N TYR A 110 17.41 15.74 -20.00
CA TYR A 110 16.53 16.87 -20.22
C TYR A 110 16.84 17.59 -21.52
N HIS A 111 15.89 18.40 -21.98
CA HIS A 111 16.08 19.31 -23.09
C HIS A 111 15.87 20.74 -22.60
N ASP A 112 16.76 21.65 -22.98
CA ASP A 112 16.72 23.05 -22.54
C ASP A 112 15.39 23.75 -22.86
N VAL A 113 14.77 23.42 -23.98
CA VAL A 113 13.55 24.06 -24.46
C VAL A 113 12.29 23.32 -24.04
N ASP A 114 12.30 21.99 -24.15
CA ASP A 114 11.09 21.15 -24.05
C ASP A 114 10.85 20.56 -22.67
N SER A 115 11.83 20.61 -21.78
CA SER A 115 11.65 20.09 -20.43
C SER A 115 10.81 21.02 -19.55
N SER A 116 10.04 20.43 -18.68
CA SER A 116 9.17 21.12 -17.73
C SER A 116 8.89 20.22 -16.52
N GLU A 117 8.39 20.81 -15.44
CA GLU A 117 7.94 20.05 -14.28
C GLU A 117 6.88 19.04 -14.66
N LEU A 118 5.92 19.43 -15.50
CA LEU A 118 4.86 18.52 -15.96
C LEU A 118 5.43 17.32 -16.72
N ALA A 119 6.39 17.56 -17.63
CA ALA A 119 6.99 16.48 -18.41
C ALA A 119 7.73 15.47 -17.51
N PHE A 120 8.46 15.94 -16.51
CA PHE A 120 9.13 15.07 -15.55
C PHE A 120 8.16 14.34 -14.62
N LYS A 121 7.08 14.97 -14.24
CA LYS A 121 6.01 14.33 -13.48
C LYS A 121 5.38 13.18 -14.25
N LEU A 122 5.11 13.38 -15.54
CA LEU A 122 4.58 12.34 -16.43
C LEU A 122 5.59 11.22 -16.68
N ALA A 123 6.86 11.56 -16.86
CA ALA A 123 7.93 10.57 -17.00
C ALA A 123 8.04 9.69 -15.74
N ALA A 124 7.97 10.30 -14.57
CA ALA A 124 7.99 9.58 -13.30
C ALA A 124 6.80 8.62 -13.18
N SER A 125 5.62 9.05 -13.57
CA SER A 125 4.43 8.21 -13.59
C SER A 125 4.58 6.98 -14.49
N ILE A 126 5.15 7.17 -15.67
CA ILE A 126 5.41 6.08 -16.62
C ILE A 126 6.40 5.08 -16.01
N ALA A 127 7.51 5.57 -15.46
CA ALA A 127 8.50 4.71 -14.82
C ALA A 127 7.92 3.93 -13.65
N PHE A 128 7.14 4.59 -12.81
CA PHE A 128 6.48 3.95 -11.67
C PHE A 128 5.60 2.78 -12.11
N LYS A 129 4.73 3.01 -13.06
CA LYS A 129 3.79 1.98 -13.55
C LYS A 129 4.54 0.78 -14.13
N GLU A 130 5.58 1.04 -14.90
CA GLU A 130 6.39 -0.02 -15.50
C GLU A 130 7.15 -0.82 -14.44
N GLY A 131 7.79 -0.14 -13.50
CA GLY A 131 8.52 -0.80 -12.42
C GLY A 131 7.61 -1.55 -11.46
N PHE A 132 6.44 -1.02 -11.17
CA PHE A 132 5.48 -1.67 -10.29
C PHE A 132 5.05 -3.04 -10.82
N LYS A 133 4.78 -3.14 -12.11
CA LYS A 133 4.44 -4.41 -12.76
C LYS A 133 5.52 -5.46 -12.60
N LYS A 134 6.79 -5.04 -12.66
CA LYS A 134 7.96 -5.92 -12.57
C LYS A 134 8.38 -6.25 -11.15
N ALA A 135 7.87 -5.53 -10.17
CA ALA A 135 8.31 -5.61 -8.78
C ALA A 135 7.49 -6.61 -7.93
N LYS A 136 6.81 -7.55 -8.56
CA LYS A 136 5.94 -8.54 -7.90
C LYS A 136 4.92 -7.87 -6.99
N PRO A 137 3.97 -7.11 -7.54
CA PRO A 137 2.98 -6.41 -6.75
C PRO A 137 2.03 -7.37 -6.06
N VAL A 138 1.62 -7.02 -4.84
CA VAL A 138 0.69 -7.81 -4.04
C VAL A 138 -0.37 -6.91 -3.43
N LEU A 139 -1.52 -7.50 -3.13
CA LEU A 139 -2.59 -6.87 -2.41
C LEU A 139 -2.46 -7.24 -0.93
N LEU A 140 -2.45 -6.23 -0.07
CA LEU A 140 -2.38 -6.40 1.38
C LEU A 140 -3.76 -6.22 1.98
N GLU A 141 -4.11 -7.08 2.92
CA GLU A 141 -5.34 -6.96 3.67
C GLU A 141 -5.05 -6.62 5.14
N PRO A 142 -5.95 -5.89 5.81
CA PRO A 142 -5.77 -5.59 7.23
C PRO A 142 -5.98 -6.84 8.08
N ILE A 143 -5.07 -7.06 9.01
CA ILE A 143 -5.15 -8.16 9.98
C ILE A 143 -5.50 -7.56 11.34
N MET A 144 -6.53 -8.11 11.99
CA MET A 144 -6.99 -7.66 13.28
C MET A 144 -6.36 -8.47 14.41
N LYS A 145 -5.96 -7.79 15.47
CA LYS A 145 -5.65 -8.45 16.73
C LYS A 145 -6.98 -8.69 17.45
N VAL A 146 -7.26 -9.93 17.75
CA VAL A 146 -8.52 -10.36 18.35
C VAL A 146 -8.25 -10.98 19.72
N GLU A 147 -8.96 -10.53 20.73
CA GLU A 147 -9.01 -11.16 22.03
C GLU A 147 -10.42 -11.68 22.27
N VAL A 148 -10.55 -12.95 22.61
CA VAL A 148 -11.84 -13.56 22.94
C VAL A 148 -11.77 -14.10 24.35
N GLU A 149 -12.69 -13.67 25.20
CA GLU A 149 -12.90 -14.21 26.53
C GLU A 149 -14.02 -15.25 26.46
N THR A 150 -13.75 -16.47 26.91
CA THR A 150 -14.70 -17.57 26.79
C THR A 150 -14.61 -18.48 28.01
N PRO A 151 -15.73 -19.14 28.42
CA PRO A 151 -15.66 -20.23 29.39
C PRO A 151 -14.71 -21.31 28.88
N GLU A 152 -14.03 -21.98 29.80
CA GLU A 152 -13.03 -22.99 29.49
C GLU A 152 -13.60 -24.10 28.58
N GLU A 153 -14.83 -24.51 28.83
CA GLU A 153 -15.51 -25.56 28.05
C GLU A 153 -15.74 -25.20 26.58
N ASN A 154 -15.76 -23.92 26.24
CA ASN A 154 -15.99 -23.43 24.87
C ASN A 154 -14.69 -23.09 24.12
N THR A 155 -13.54 -23.24 24.76
CA THR A 155 -12.25 -22.87 24.19
C THR A 155 -11.99 -23.53 22.84
N GLY A 156 -12.25 -24.83 22.73
CA GLY A 156 -12.05 -25.59 21.49
C GLY A 156 -12.90 -25.08 20.33
N ASP A 157 -14.16 -24.74 20.59
CA ASP A 157 -15.08 -24.23 19.58
C ASP A 157 -14.66 -22.85 19.10
N VAL A 158 -14.22 -21.99 20.01
CA VAL A 158 -13.76 -20.64 19.69
C VAL A 158 -12.47 -20.70 18.83
N ILE A 159 -11.51 -21.52 19.22
CA ILE A 159 -10.27 -21.70 18.46
C ILE A 159 -10.57 -22.26 17.08
N GLY A 160 -11.45 -23.25 16.97
CA GLY A 160 -11.87 -23.83 15.70
C GLY A 160 -12.52 -22.82 14.77
N ASP A 161 -13.37 -21.96 15.31
CA ASP A 161 -14.03 -20.90 14.54
C ASP A 161 -13.03 -19.85 14.05
N LEU A 162 -12.13 -19.40 14.92
CA LEU A 162 -11.08 -18.44 14.54
C LEU A 162 -10.17 -19.03 13.45
N SER A 163 -9.86 -20.32 13.54
CA SER A 163 -9.05 -21.02 12.52
C SER A 163 -9.75 -21.08 11.18
N ARG A 164 -11.05 -21.32 11.14
CA ARG A 164 -11.85 -21.28 9.91
C ARG A 164 -11.87 -19.88 9.29
N ARG A 165 -11.68 -18.83 10.08
CA ARG A 165 -11.60 -17.45 9.62
C ARG A 165 -10.19 -17.03 9.23
N ARG A 166 -9.33 -17.96 8.88
CA ARG A 166 -7.92 -17.76 8.55
C ARG A 166 -7.14 -17.12 9.70
N GLY A 167 -7.60 -17.34 10.92
CA GLY A 167 -6.95 -16.81 12.11
C GLY A 167 -5.68 -17.57 12.47
N MET A 168 -4.72 -16.84 13.03
CA MET A 168 -3.51 -17.40 13.59
C MET A 168 -3.55 -17.23 15.11
N LEU A 169 -3.56 -18.34 15.84
CA LEU A 169 -3.54 -18.30 17.30
C LEU A 169 -2.17 -17.79 17.78
N ARG A 170 -2.19 -16.78 18.65
CA ARG A 170 -0.96 -16.22 19.23
C ARG A 170 -0.72 -16.63 20.67
N GLY A 171 -1.75 -17.01 21.38
CA GLY A 171 -1.63 -17.46 22.76
C GLY A 171 -2.97 -17.57 23.44
N GLN A 172 -2.96 -18.11 24.65
CA GLN A 172 -4.13 -18.13 25.51
C GLN A 172 -3.71 -18.01 26.98
N GLU A 173 -4.55 -17.39 27.78
CA GLU A 173 -4.32 -17.16 29.18
C GLU A 173 -5.50 -17.70 29.98
N SER A 174 -5.20 -18.46 31.02
CA SER A 174 -6.23 -18.91 31.95
C SER A 174 -6.55 -17.81 32.95
N GLU A 175 -7.83 -17.54 33.14
CA GLU A 175 -8.34 -16.54 34.07
C GLU A 175 -9.30 -17.20 35.06
N VAL A 176 -9.65 -16.48 36.12
CA VAL A 176 -10.58 -16.97 37.14
C VAL A 176 -11.94 -17.33 36.54
N THR A 177 -12.38 -16.56 35.53
CA THR A 177 -13.69 -16.71 34.89
C THR A 177 -13.67 -17.50 33.57
N GLY A 178 -12.49 -17.96 33.13
CA GLY A 178 -12.36 -18.71 31.87
C GLY A 178 -11.01 -18.56 31.23
N VAL A 179 -11.02 -18.46 29.90
CA VAL A 179 -9.79 -18.37 29.09
C VAL A 179 -9.87 -17.16 28.17
N LYS A 180 -8.76 -16.44 28.06
CA LYS A 180 -8.58 -15.36 27.10
C LYS A 180 -7.73 -15.88 25.94
N ILE A 181 -8.28 -15.83 24.74
CA ILE A 181 -7.61 -16.30 23.51
C ILE A 181 -7.15 -15.10 22.70
N HIS A 182 -5.88 -15.11 22.30
CA HIS A 182 -5.29 -14.09 21.45
C HIS A 182 -5.06 -14.65 20.06
N ALA A 183 -5.55 -13.96 19.03
CA ALA A 183 -5.38 -14.38 17.65
C ALA A 183 -5.21 -13.17 16.73
N GLU A 184 -4.66 -13.43 15.55
CA GLU A 184 -4.63 -12.47 14.45
C GLU A 184 -5.49 -13.00 13.32
N VAL A 185 -6.50 -12.23 12.91
CA VAL A 185 -7.50 -12.68 11.94
C VAL A 185 -7.71 -11.57 10.89
N PRO A 186 -7.77 -11.91 9.59
CA PRO A 186 -8.10 -10.92 8.57
C PRO A 186 -9.43 -10.24 8.84
N LEU A 187 -9.45 -8.92 8.71
CA LEU A 187 -10.67 -8.14 8.98
C LEU A 187 -11.86 -8.64 8.18
N SER A 188 -11.64 -9.02 6.91
CA SER A 188 -12.71 -9.52 6.03
C SER A 188 -13.42 -10.75 6.60
N GLU A 189 -12.73 -11.53 7.42
CA GLU A 189 -13.28 -12.75 8.02
C GLU A 189 -13.99 -12.50 9.36
N MET A 190 -13.93 -11.27 9.88
CA MET A 190 -14.48 -10.94 11.19
C MET A 190 -15.89 -10.34 11.14
N PHE A 191 -16.40 -10.03 9.96
CA PHE A 191 -17.75 -9.50 9.83
C PHE A 191 -18.77 -10.52 10.32
N GLY A 192 -19.68 -10.09 11.19
CA GLY A 192 -20.67 -10.95 11.81
C GLY A 192 -20.14 -11.86 12.93
N TYR A 193 -18.87 -11.71 13.32
CA TYR A 193 -18.25 -12.58 14.32
C TYR A 193 -18.96 -12.56 15.67
N ALA A 194 -19.38 -11.39 16.13
CA ALA A 194 -20.05 -11.28 17.44
C ALA A 194 -21.33 -12.12 17.51
N THR A 195 -22.06 -12.19 16.40
CA THR A 195 -23.27 -13.03 16.31
C THR A 195 -22.91 -14.50 16.34
N GLN A 196 -21.91 -14.91 15.57
CA GLN A 196 -21.44 -16.29 15.52
C GLN A 196 -20.90 -16.74 16.88
N LEU A 197 -20.13 -15.89 17.55
CA LEU A 197 -19.55 -16.18 18.86
C LEU A 197 -20.63 -16.50 19.90
N ARG A 198 -21.74 -15.79 19.87
CA ARG A 198 -22.85 -16.03 20.81
C ARG A 198 -23.53 -17.37 20.61
N SER A 199 -23.39 -17.95 19.42
CA SER A 199 -23.98 -19.24 19.09
C SER A 199 -23.08 -20.44 19.43
N LEU A 200 -21.82 -20.20 19.77
CA LEU A 200 -20.88 -21.23 20.20
C LEU A 200 -21.05 -21.57 21.67
#